data_6519850f1b4cfb51204c17532a46e25a
#
_entry.id   6519850f1b4cfb51204c17532a46e25a
#
_cell.length_a   1.000
_cell.length_b   1.000
_cell.length_c   1.000
_cell.angle_alpha   90.00
_cell.angle_beta   90.00
_cell.angle_gamma   90.00
#
_symmetry.space_group_name_H-M   'P 1'
#
loop_
_entity.id
_entity.type
_entity.pdbx_description
1 polymer ?
#
loop_
_entity_poly.entity_id
_entity_poly.type
_entity_poly.pdbx_seq_one_letter_code
_entity_poly.pdbx_strand_id
1 'polypeptide(L)'
;MKLLNKLAAVAIVATALFTACTEPAPISYTLTGILPDSSFNGQEVILRENYTRAIIATDTVEGNKFVFEGVADTARYCYAQVKNTRTFADLILENGNITLDFNAERVLPTGTGLNDILRDIYAVCDTIEKENMEAVSAEWFAKHGNDIIGIVLYGSPLFFTLDADAQIARLEGMGEINKEKEFIKKEISRLKARKATEVGQPFTDFEGKDAVGNTVKLSDYVGKGNYVLVDMWASWCGPCKREIPNLAEVHNLYKDKGLTVLGIFVWDDIKNLQPAIEEEKITWAQIIDTEKVSTTLYGVSGIPSIMLIGPDGTILERDAAVRGENMKPTIEKYLLKK
;
A
#
# COMPACT_ATOMS: atom_id res chain seq x y z
N MET A 1 -59.08 -64.53 24.01
CA MET A 1 -57.64 -64.83 24.13
C MET A 1 -56.99 -64.61 22.79
N LYS A 2 -55.95 -63.79 22.73
CA LYS A 2 -55.01 -63.37 21.70
C LYS A 2 -55.22 -61.95 21.22
N LEU A 3 -54.47 -61.03 21.88
CA LEU A 3 -54.14 -59.69 21.43
C LEU A 3 -53.28 -59.80 20.15
N LEU A 4 -53.63 -58.98 19.14
CA LEU A 4 -52.74 -58.71 18.06
C LEU A 4 -52.31 -57.18 18.15
N ASN A 5 -51.06 -57.03 18.48
CA ASN A 5 -50.37 -55.74 18.41
C ASN A 5 -50.29 -55.29 16.95
N LYS A 6 -50.80 -54.05 16.66
CA LYS A 6 -50.49 -53.31 15.43
C LYS A 6 -49.41 -52.35 15.75
N LEU A 7 -48.20 -52.61 15.31
CA LEU A 7 -47.09 -51.67 15.21
C LEU A 7 -47.34 -50.76 14.02
N ALA A 8 -47.63 -49.48 14.28
CA ALA A 8 -47.62 -48.45 13.26
C ALA A 8 -46.17 -47.97 13.06
N ALA A 9 -45.61 -48.26 11.89
CA ALA A 9 -44.33 -47.70 11.46
C ALA A 9 -44.57 -46.23 11.00
N VAL A 10 -44.03 -45.29 11.79
CA VAL A 10 -43.91 -43.86 11.39
C VAL A 10 -42.69 -43.74 10.50
N ALA A 11 -42.91 -43.57 9.20
CA ALA A 11 -41.88 -43.20 8.25
C ALA A 11 -41.54 -41.72 8.43
N ILE A 12 -40.38 -41.43 9.04
CA ILE A 12 -39.82 -40.06 9.05
C ILE A 12 -39.21 -39.82 7.69
N VAL A 13 -39.90 -39.05 6.87
CA VAL A 13 -39.34 -38.48 5.62
C VAL A 13 -38.45 -37.30 6.01
N ALA A 14 -37.15 -37.57 6.10
CA ALA A 14 -36.16 -36.50 6.22
C ALA A 14 -36.05 -35.78 4.85
N THR A 15 -36.74 -34.66 4.72
CA THR A 15 -36.52 -33.73 3.62
C THR A 15 -35.18 -33.03 3.85
N ALA A 16 -34.12 -33.53 3.20
CA ALA A 16 -32.86 -32.83 3.09
C ALA A 16 -33.09 -31.57 2.25
N LEU A 17 -33.17 -30.43 2.91
CA LEU A 17 -33.07 -29.13 2.26
C LEU A 17 -31.61 -28.98 1.75
N PHE A 18 -31.38 -29.40 0.51
CA PHE A 18 -30.20 -28.94 -0.22
C PHE A 18 -30.36 -27.44 -0.44
N THR A 19 -29.76 -26.62 0.42
CA THR A 19 -29.44 -25.23 0.05
C THR A 19 -28.38 -25.33 -1.05
N ALA A 20 -28.85 -25.33 -2.28
CA ALA A 20 -27.98 -25.11 -3.42
C ALA A 20 -27.36 -23.73 -3.20
N CYS A 21 -26.07 -23.66 -2.90
CA CYS A 21 -25.30 -22.45 -3.11
C CYS A 21 -25.36 -22.19 -4.62
N THR A 22 -26.30 -21.34 -5.04
CA THR A 22 -26.30 -20.83 -6.40
C THR A 22 -25.07 -19.90 -6.48
N GLU A 23 -24.09 -20.31 -7.28
CA GLU A 23 -23.02 -19.41 -7.64
C GLU A 23 -23.65 -18.12 -8.19
N PRO A 24 -23.13 -16.94 -7.79
CA PRO A 24 -23.65 -15.69 -8.32
C PRO A 24 -23.56 -15.70 -9.85
N ALA A 25 -24.58 -15.18 -10.51
CA ALA A 25 -24.60 -15.13 -11.97
C ALA A 25 -23.39 -14.32 -12.48
N PRO A 26 -22.72 -14.77 -13.55
CA PRO A 26 -21.58 -14.05 -14.09
C PRO A 26 -21.99 -12.65 -14.54
N ILE A 27 -21.05 -11.72 -14.33
CA ILE A 27 -21.18 -10.31 -14.72
C ILE A 27 -20.90 -10.19 -16.21
N SER A 28 -21.81 -9.56 -16.96
CA SER A 28 -21.58 -9.18 -18.37
C SER A 28 -21.45 -7.66 -18.47
N TYR A 29 -20.34 -7.17 -19.02
CA TYR A 29 -20.06 -5.74 -19.10
C TYR A 29 -19.68 -5.30 -20.51
N THR A 30 -20.01 -4.03 -20.82
CA THR A 30 -19.44 -3.27 -21.93
C THR A 30 -18.84 -2.00 -21.36
N LEU A 31 -17.53 -1.80 -21.49
CA LEU A 31 -16.83 -0.59 -21.11
C LEU A 31 -16.46 0.21 -22.35
N THR A 32 -16.99 1.42 -22.48
CA THR A 32 -16.67 2.36 -23.56
C THR A 32 -15.86 3.54 -23.01
N GLY A 33 -14.69 3.80 -23.60
CA GLY A 33 -13.91 5.02 -23.37
C GLY A 33 -14.03 5.97 -24.56
N ILE A 34 -14.25 7.25 -24.29
CA ILE A 34 -14.34 8.33 -25.27
C ILE A 34 -13.16 9.28 -25.06
N LEU A 35 -12.24 9.35 -26.02
CA LEU A 35 -11.02 10.14 -25.94
C LEU A 35 -11.20 11.53 -26.58
N PRO A 36 -10.41 12.55 -26.16
CA PRO A 36 -10.65 13.94 -26.56
C PRO A 36 -10.50 14.18 -28.07
N ASP A 37 -9.57 13.51 -28.72
CA ASP A 37 -9.23 13.77 -30.10
C ASP A 37 -8.57 12.58 -30.82
N SER A 38 -8.29 12.74 -32.10
CA SER A 38 -7.74 11.69 -32.96
C SER A 38 -6.25 11.38 -32.73
N SER A 39 -5.54 12.11 -31.88
CA SER A 39 -4.11 11.84 -31.55
C SER A 39 -3.93 10.54 -30.81
N PHE A 40 -5.01 10.02 -30.19
CA PHE A 40 -5.04 8.75 -29.52
C PHE A 40 -5.30 7.57 -30.45
N ASN A 41 -5.79 7.78 -31.68
CA ASN A 41 -6.10 6.71 -32.60
C ASN A 41 -4.87 5.83 -32.91
N GLY A 42 -5.05 4.53 -32.90
CA GLY A 42 -3.98 3.55 -33.05
C GLY A 42 -3.17 3.23 -31.78
N GLN A 43 -3.43 3.95 -30.68
CA GLN A 43 -2.79 3.63 -29.40
C GLN A 43 -3.47 2.45 -28.71
N GLU A 44 -2.67 1.63 -28.04
CA GLU A 44 -3.14 0.50 -27.24
C GLU A 44 -3.72 1.00 -25.91
N VAL A 45 -4.89 0.51 -25.54
CA VAL A 45 -5.49 0.69 -24.20
C VAL A 45 -5.44 -0.62 -23.46
N ILE A 46 -5.07 -0.55 -22.19
CA ILE A 46 -4.95 -1.72 -21.31
C ILE A 46 -5.94 -1.57 -20.16
N LEU A 47 -6.81 -2.56 -20.00
CA LEU A 47 -7.66 -2.72 -18.84
C LEU A 47 -6.98 -3.63 -17.83
N ARG A 48 -6.76 -3.13 -16.60
CA ARG A 48 -6.06 -3.86 -15.53
C ARG A 48 -6.86 -3.86 -14.24
N GLU A 49 -6.73 -4.94 -13.49
CA GLU A 49 -7.16 -4.95 -12.09
C GLU A 49 -6.22 -4.06 -11.25
N ASN A 50 -6.78 -3.26 -10.33
CA ASN A 50 -6.06 -2.17 -9.68
C ASN A 50 -4.89 -2.67 -8.80
N TYR A 51 -5.11 -3.60 -7.88
CA TYR A 51 -4.08 -4.02 -6.92
C TYR A 51 -3.20 -5.18 -7.39
N THR A 52 -3.75 -6.11 -8.16
CA THR A 52 -2.98 -7.24 -8.69
C THR A 52 -2.18 -6.88 -9.92
N ARG A 53 -2.54 -5.78 -10.61
CA ARG A 53 -1.98 -5.33 -11.89
C ARG A 53 -2.20 -6.33 -13.03
N ALA A 54 -3.02 -7.36 -12.83
CA ALA A 54 -3.34 -8.33 -13.85
C ALA A 54 -4.02 -7.65 -15.05
N ILE A 55 -3.54 -7.94 -16.25
CA ILE A 55 -4.18 -7.48 -17.49
C ILE A 55 -5.44 -8.30 -17.69
N ILE A 56 -6.59 -7.61 -17.83
CA ILE A 56 -7.89 -8.22 -18.10
C ILE A 56 -8.12 -8.27 -19.61
N ALA A 57 -7.85 -7.16 -20.30
CA ALA A 57 -8.03 -7.02 -21.74
C ALA A 57 -7.15 -5.90 -22.30
N THR A 58 -6.95 -5.93 -23.62
CA THR A 58 -6.34 -4.85 -24.41
C THR A 58 -7.22 -4.53 -25.60
N ASP A 59 -7.25 -3.26 -26.00
CA ASP A 59 -7.95 -2.78 -27.19
C ASP A 59 -7.11 -1.69 -27.87
N THR A 60 -7.48 -1.28 -29.06
CA THR A 60 -6.83 -0.17 -29.80
C THR A 60 -7.85 0.93 -30.02
N VAL A 61 -7.45 2.18 -29.80
CA VAL A 61 -8.31 3.35 -30.02
C VAL A 61 -8.64 3.50 -31.49
N GLU A 62 -9.93 3.47 -31.82
CA GLU A 62 -10.47 3.72 -33.15
C GLU A 62 -11.60 4.76 -33.10
N GLY A 63 -11.55 5.77 -33.96
CA GLY A 63 -12.57 6.84 -33.97
C GLY A 63 -12.71 7.56 -32.63
N ASN A 64 -11.60 7.79 -31.92
CA ASN A 64 -11.54 8.39 -30.59
C ASN A 64 -12.24 7.56 -29.51
N LYS A 65 -12.35 6.25 -29.68
CA LYS A 65 -13.00 5.35 -28.71
C LYS A 65 -12.23 4.06 -28.57
N PHE A 66 -12.40 3.42 -27.42
CA PHE A 66 -12.09 2.02 -27.19
C PHE A 66 -13.29 1.32 -26.54
N VAL A 67 -13.39 0.01 -26.71
CA VAL A 67 -14.48 -0.79 -26.16
C VAL A 67 -13.94 -2.10 -25.61
N PHE A 68 -14.27 -2.41 -24.36
CA PHE A 68 -14.04 -3.74 -23.80
C PHE A 68 -15.39 -4.40 -23.52
N GLU A 69 -15.57 -5.59 -24.06
CA GLU A 69 -16.73 -6.44 -23.76
C GLU A 69 -16.24 -7.72 -23.11
N GLY A 70 -16.94 -8.18 -22.09
CA GLY A 70 -16.51 -9.39 -21.41
C GLY A 70 -17.45 -9.89 -20.34
N VAL A 71 -17.06 -11.02 -19.75
CA VAL A 71 -17.73 -11.67 -18.64
C VAL A 71 -16.74 -11.83 -17.50
N ALA A 72 -17.18 -11.60 -16.28
CA ALA A 72 -16.39 -11.82 -15.08
C ALA A 72 -17.24 -12.55 -14.01
N ASP A 73 -16.57 -13.29 -13.13
CA ASP A 73 -17.25 -14.04 -12.06
C ASP A 73 -17.79 -13.10 -10.97
N THR A 74 -17.08 -12.00 -10.72
CA THR A 74 -17.42 -10.99 -9.68
C THR A 74 -17.04 -9.59 -10.13
N ALA A 75 -17.59 -8.57 -9.47
CA ALA A 75 -17.19 -7.19 -9.66
C ALA A 75 -15.68 -7.00 -9.33
N ARG A 76 -14.98 -6.19 -10.12
CA ARG A 76 -13.52 -5.93 -9.98
C ARG A 76 -13.23 -4.45 -10.03
N TYR A 77 -12.38 -3.99 -9.12
CA TYR A 77 -11.86 -2.63 -9.16
C TYR A 77 -10.67 -2.57 -10.11
N CYS A 78 -10.82 -1.78 -11.16
CA CYS A 78 -9.96 -1.75 -12.32
C CYS A 78 -9.56 -0.33 -12.70
N TYR A 79 -8.61 -0.21 -13.60
CA TYR A 79 -8.37 1.02 -14.35
C TYR A 79 -8.12 0.71 -15.83
N ALA A 80 -8.59 1.63 -16.69
CA ALA A 80 -8.27 1.63 -18.10
C ALA A 80 -7.22 2.70 -18.38
N GLN A 81 -6.13 2.34 -19.06
CA GLN A 81 -5.01 3.24 -19.34
C GLN A 81 -4.62 3.19 -20.81
N VAL A 82 -4.48 4.34 -21.44
CA VAL A 82 -3.80 4.46 -22.72
C VAL A 82 -2.30 4.25 -22.49
N LYS A 83 -1.74 3.25 -23.13
CA LYS A 83 -0.38 2.76 -22.91
C LYS A 83 0.67 3.87 -23.09
N ASN A 84 1.65 3.90 -22.18
CA ASN A 84 2.74 4.87 -22.17
C ASN A 84 2.30 6.34 -22.03
N THR A 85 1.08 6.59 -21.55
CA THR A 85 0.57 7.93 -21.25
C THR A 85 0.15 8.04 -19.78
N ARG A 86 -0.23 9.26 -19.38
CA ARG A 86 -0.88 9.52 -18.09
C ARG A 86 -2.40 9.52 -18.18
N THR A 87 -2.95 9.13 -19.32
CA THR A 87 -4.39 9.09 -19.58
C THR A 87 -4.92 7.75 -19.05
N PHE A 88 -5.58 7.79 -17.90
CA PHE A 88 -6.19 6.62 -17.26
C PHE A 88 -7.41 7.03 -16.44
N ALA A 89 -8.27 6.09 -16.14
CA ALA A 89 -9.41 6.25 -15.24
C ALA A 89 -9.69 4.97 -14.48
N ASP A 90 -10.02 5.10 -13.20
CA ASP A 90 -10.48 4.02 -12.35
C ASP A 90 -11.96 3.72 -12.62
N LEU A 91 -12.34 2.45 -12.48
CA LEU A 91 -13.72 1.99 -12.64
C LEU A 91 -13.94 0.68 -11.88
N ILE A 92 -15.20 0.33 -11.72
CA ILE A 92 -15.60 -1.00 -11.26
C ILE A 92 -16.21 -1.75 -12.44
N LEU A 93 -15.62 -2.89 -12.83
CA LEU A 93 -16.25 -3.81 -13.75
C LEU A 93 -17.43 -4.47 -13.04
N GLU A 94 -18.63 -4.18 -13.50
CA GLU A 94 -19.88 -4.70 -13.01
C GLU A 94 -20.87 -4.93 -14.17
N ASN A 95 -22.02 -5.49 -13.89
CA ASN A 95 -23.01 -5.77 -14.90
C ASN A 95 -23.53 -4.49 -15.56
N GLY A 96 -23.54 -4.43 -16.90
CA GLY A 96 -24.09 -3.32 -17.66
C GLY A 96 -23.08 -2.55 -18.50
N ASN A 97 -23.50 -1.33 -18.91
CA ASN A 97 -22.71 -0.48 -19.80
C ASN A 97 -22.02 0.62 -18.99
N ILE A 98 -20.70 0.61 -18.99
CA ILE A 98 -19.84 1.56 -18.30
C ILE A 98 -19.25 2.52 -19.32
N THR A 99 -19.27 3.82 -19.02
CA THR A 99 -18.69 4.84 -19.89
C THR A 99 -17.65 5.66 -19.14
N LEU A 100 -16.49 5.85 -19.78
CA LEU A 100 -15.42 6.78 -19.38
C LEU A 100 -15.31 7.89 -20.41
N ASP A 101 -15.64 9.13 -20.05
CA ASP A 101 -15.49 10.29 -20.93
C ASP A 101 -14.22 11.09 -20.56
N PHE A 102 -13.17 10.92 -21.36
CA PHE A 102 -11.89 11.59 -21.19
C PHE A 102 -11.88 13.06 -21.65
N ASN A 103 -13.03 13.59 -22.12
CA ASN A 103 -13.23 15.03 -22.34
C ASN A 103 -13.56 15.77 -21.05
N ALA A 104 -13.99 15.08 -20.01
CA ALA A 104 -14.29 15.67 -18.71
C ALA A 104 -13.01 16.13 -18.01
N GLU A 105 -13.08 17.18 -17.21
CA GLU A 105 -11.97 17.68 -16.36
C GLU A 105 -11.48 16.59 -15.42
N ARG A 106 -12.39 15.80 -14.86
CA ARG A 106 -12.11 14.58 -14.10
C ARG A 106 -12.85 13.42 -14.73
N VAL A 107 -12.12 12.41 -15.15
CA VAL A 107 -12.70 11.22 -15.76
C VAL A 107 -13.24 10.31 -14.66
N LEU A 108 -14.55 10.18 -14.59
CA LEU A 108 -15.25 9.31 -13.65
C LEU A 108 -16.18 8.37 -14.43
N PRO A 109 -16.27 7.10 -14.01
CA PRO A 109 -17.14 6.12 -14.68
C PRO A 109 -18.62 6.46 -14.46
N THR A 110 -19.44 6.14 -15.47
CA THR A 110 -20.91 6.32 -15.44
C THR A 110 -21.62 5.11 -16.00
N GLY A 111 -22.93 4.99 -15.73
CA GLY A 111 -23.83 4.04 -16.36
C GLY A 111 -24.18 2.82 -15.52
N THR A 112 -23.58 2.63 -14.34
CA THR A 112 -23.84 1.48 -13.48
C THR A 112 -23.74 1.85 -11.98
N GLY A 113 -24.39 1.05 -11.11
CA GLY A 113 -24.63 1.43 -9.72
C GLY A 113 -23.37 1.47 -8.84
N LEU A 114 -22.44 0.53 -8.99
CA LEU A 114 -21.19 0.57 -8.21
C LEU A 114 -20.28 1.70 -8.67
N ASN A 115 -20.32 2.06 -9.94
CA ASN A 115 -19.60 3.21 -10.48
C ASN A 115 -20.23 4.55 -10.03
N ASP A 116 -21.53 4.61 -9.76
CA ASP A 116 -22.15 5.75 -9.11
C ASP A 116 -21.62 5.92 -7.67
N ILE A 117 -21.52 4.82 -6.90
CA ILE A 117 -20.93 4.84 -5.56
C ILE A 117 -19.46 5.26 -5.61
N LEU A 118 -18.68 4.79 -6.60
CA LEU A 118 -17.28 5.22 -6.78
C LEU A 118 -17.20 6.75 -6.97
N ARG A 119 -18.10 7.34 -7.76
CA ARG A 119 -18.17 8.82 -7.91
C ARG A 119 -18.51 9.53 -6.59
N ASP A 120 -19.45 8.96 -5.82
CA ASP A 120 -19.83 9.51 -4.51
C ASP A 120 -18.64 9.52 -3.54
N ILE A 121 -17.81 8.46 -3.53
CA ILE A 121 -16.57 8.42 -2.74
C ILE A 121 -15.64 9.58 -3.13
N TYR A 122 -15.45 9.81 -4.43
CA TYR A 122 -14.61 10.94 -4.88
C TYR A 122 -15.20 12.28 -4.48
N ALA A 123 -16.52 12.47 -4.63
CA ALA A 123 -17.20 13.71 -4.23
C ALA A 123 -17.08 13.97 -2.73
N VAL A 124 -17.22 12.95 -1.90
CA VAL A 124 -17.00 13.02 -0.44
C VAL A 124 -15.55 13.39 -0.14
N CYS A 125 -14.58 12.73 -0.77
CA CYS A 125 -13.16 13.01 -0.55
C CYS A 125 -12.77 14.44 -0.94
N ASP A 126 -13.41 15.02 -1.95
CA ASP A 126 -13.12 16.39 -2.43
C ASP A 126 -13.70 17.47 -1.50
N THR A 127 -14.72 17.15 -0.70
CA THR A 127 -15.48 18.14 0.10
C THR A 127 -15.35 17.97 1.61
N ILE A 128 -14.89 16.80 2.07
CA ILE A 128 -14.83 16.48 3.48
C ILE A 128 -13.74 17.28 4.21
N GLU A 129 -14.09 17.86 5.35
CA GLU A 129 -13.12 18.48 6.26
C GLU A 129 -12.32 17.41 7.00
N LYS A 130 -11.02 17.70 7.24
CA LYS A 130 -10.09 16.74 7.84
C LYS A 130 -10.57 16.17 9.18
N GLU A 131 -11.20 16.98 10.00
CA GLU A 131 -11.73 16.60 11.31
C GLU A 131 -12.87 15.58 11.25
N ASN A 132 -13.59 15.51 10.13
CA ASN A 132 -14.70 14.58 9.91
C ASN A 132 -14.25 13.28 9.22
N MET A 133 -13.01 13.20 8.73
CA MET A 133 -12.50 12.13 7.89
C MET A 133 -12.64 10.75 8.56
N GLU A 134 -12.28 10.66 9.86
CA GLU A 134 -12.34 9.39 10.58
C GLU A 134 -13.77 8.86 10.73
N ALA A 135 -14.71 9.74 11.11
CA ALA A 135 -16.11 9.37 11.28
C ALA A 135 -16.76 8.92 9.97
N VAL A 136 -16.53 9.67 8.88
CA VAL A 136 -17.03 9.32 7.55
C VAL A 136 -16.40 8.05 7.05
N SER A 137 -15.09 7.86 7.22
CA SER A 137 -14.42 6.61 6.89
C SER A 137 -15.03 5.42 7.64
N ALA A 138 -15.32 5.57 8.94
CA ALA A 138 -15.94 4.52 9.73
C ALA A 138 -17.30 4.10 9.16
N GLU A 139 -18.14 5.08 8.83
CA GLU A 139 -19.47 4.84 8.24
C GLU A 139 -19.37 4.09 6.90
N TRP A 140 -18.51 4.57 6.00
CA TRP A 140 -18.34 3.95 4.68
C TRP A 140 -17.79 2.53 4.77
N PHE A 141 -16.77 2.28 5.61
CA PHE A 141 -16.24 0.93 5.81
C PHE A 141 -17.23 0.00 6.50
N ALA A 142 -18.04 0.49 7.44
CA ALA A 142 -19.11 -0.30 8.06
C ALA A 142 -20.17 -0.74 7.04
N LYS A 143 -20.49 0.13 6.08
CA LYS A 143 -21.49 -0.13 5.03
C LYS A 143 -20.95 -1.03 3.93
N HIS A 144 -19.69 -0.86 3.52
CA HIS A 144 -19.11 -1.42 2.31
C HIS A 144 -17.90 -2.33 2.53
N GLY A 145 -17.51 -2.60 3.77
CA GLY A 145 -16.33 -3.44 4.06
C GLY A 145 -16.45 -4.87 3.52
N ASN A 146 -17.67 -5.34 3.23
CA ASN A 146 -17.94 -6.70 2.74
C ASN A 146 -18.06 -6.82 1.21
N ASP A 147 -18.04 -5.72 0.47
CA ASP A 147 -18.17 -5.69 -0.98
C ASP A 147 -16.95 -5.06 -1.67
N ILE A 148 -17.02 -4.93 -3.01
CA ILE A 148 -15.92 -4.37 -3.81
C ILE A 148 -15.63 -2.91 -3.45
N ILE A 149 -16.61 -2.17 -2.95
CA ILE A 149 -16.43 -0.77 -2.52
C ILE A 149 -15.45 -0.69 -1.35
N GLY A 150 -15.40 -1.69 -0.46
CA GLY A 150 -14.37 -1.76 0.59
C GLY A 150 -12.94 -1.73 0.04
N ILE A 151 -12.71 -2.34 -1.13
CA ILE A 151 -11.42 -2.29 -1.83
C ILE A 151 -11.16 -0.91 -2.43
N VAL A 152 -12.18 -0.23 -2.93
CA VAL A 152 -12.09 1.16 -3.41
C VAL A 152 -11.74 2.09 -2.25
N LEU A 153 -12.43 1.94 -1.12
CA LEU A 153 -12.18 2.74 0.09
C LEU A 153 -10.75 2.59 0.59
N TYR A 154 -10.18 1.38 0.58
CA TYR A 154 -8.77 1.14 0.90
C TYR A 154 -7.81 1.98 0.03
N GLY A 155 -8.15 2.23 -1.24
CA GLY A 155 -7.37 3.08 -2.15
C GLY A 155 -7.67 4.57 -2.08
N SER A 156 -8.57 5.00 -1.22
CA SER A 156 -9.09 6.38 -1.18
C SER A 156 -8.47 7.22 -0.05
N PRO A 157 -8.59 8.56 -0.11
CA PRO A 157 -8.25 9.45 1.00
C PRO A 157 -8.96 9.10 2.31
N LEU A 158 -10.18 8.53 2.27
CA LEU A 158 -10.91 8.06 3.46
C LEU A 158 -10.15 6.97 4.25
N PHE A 159 -9.12 6.37 3.68
CA PHE A 159 -8.24 5.43 4.36
C PHE A 159 -6.86 6.03 4.65
N PHE A 160 -6.19 6.61 3.65
CA PHE A 160 -4.78 7.03 3.79
C PHE A 160 -4.56 8.23 4.71
N THR A 161 -5.59 9.00 5.02
CA THR A 161 -5.50 10.13 5.94
C THR A 161 -5.72 9.75 7.41
N LEU A 162 -6.14 8.52 7.68
CA LEU A 162 -6.30 7.98 9.02
C LEU A 162 -4.95 7.69 9.67
N ASP A 163 -4.90 7.69 10.99
CA ASP A 163 -3.76 7.14 11.71
C ASP A 163 -3.67 5.61 11.57
N ALA A 164 -2.57 5.04 12.01
CA ALA A 164 -2.31 3.61 11.83
C ALA A 164 -3.32 2.72 12.58
N ASP A 165 -3.80 3.14 13.74
CA ASP A 165 -4.78 2.37 14.52
C ASP A 165 -6.14 2.34 13.83
N ALA A 166 -6.60 3.47 13.35
CA ALA A 166 -7.83 3.56 12.57
C ALA A 166 -7.70 2.78 11.25
N GLN A 167 -6.58 2.88 10.54
CA GLN A 167 -6.32 2.09 9.33
C GLN A 167 -6.41 0.58 9.59
N ILE A 168 -5.73 0.09 10.63
CA ILE A 168 -5.78 -1.32 11.03
C ILE A 168 -7.21 -1.73 11.34
N ALA A 169 -7.93 -0.95 12.15
CA ALA A 169 -9.30 -1.24 12.53
C ALA A 169 -10.24 -1.33 11.30
N ARG A 170 -10.06 -0.46 10.29
CA ARG A 170 -10.85 -0.52 9.04
C ARG A 170 -10.58 -1.81 8.28
N LEU A 171 -9.30 -2.19 8.09
CA LEU A 171 -8.94 -3.39 7.34
C LEU A 171 -9.34 -4.68 8.07
N GLU A 172 -9.13 -4.75 9.38
CA GLU A 172 -9.54 -5.91 10.19
C GLU A 172 -11.06 -6.05 10.30
N GLY A 173 -11.78 -4.95 10.23
CA GLY A 173 -13.24 -4.89 10.19
C GLY A 173 -13.87 -5.24 8.85
N MET A 174 -13.07 -5.40 7.78
CA MET A 174 -13.59 -5.85 6.49
C MET A 174 -14.15 -7.28 6.57
N GLY A 175 -15.09 -7.59 5.67
CA GLY A 175 -15.59 -8.96 5.52
C GLY A 175 -14.50 -9.93 5.04
N GLU A 176 -14.72 -11.23 5.30
CA GLU A 176 -13.73 -12.28 5.04
C GLU A 176 -13.21 -12.26 3.60
N ILE A 177 -14.09 -12.03 2.60
CA ILE A 177 -13.70 -12.01 1.17
C ILE A 177 -12.64 -10.93 0.90
N ASN A 178 -12.77 -9.75 1.48
CA ASN A 178 -11.81 -8.66 1.29
C ASN A 178 -10.58 -8.83 2.19
N LYS A 179 -10.77 -9.23 3.43
CA LYS A 179 -9.71 -9.42 4.42
C LYS A 179 -8.73 -10.53 4.00
N GLU A 180 -9.21 -11.57 3.32
CA GLU A 180 -8.40 -12.69 2.82
C GLU A 180 -7.53 -12.33 1.59
N LYS A 181 -7.74 -11.18 0.96
CA LYS A 181 -6.90 -10.74 -0.16
C LYS A 181 -5.47 -10.49 0.30
N GLU A 182 -4.50 -11.04 -0.42
CA GLU A 182 -3.07 -10.98 -0.06
C GLU A 182 -2.55 -9.55 0.16
N PHE A 183 -2.99 -8.59 -0.65
CA PHE A 183 -2.56 -7.20 -0.49
C PHE A 183 -3.14 -6.55 0.78
N ILE A 184 -4.36 -6.93 1.21
CA ILE A 184 -4.96 -6.47 2.49
C ILE A 184 -4.21 -7.08 3.67
N LYS A 185 -3.92 -8.39 3.65
CA LYS A 185 -3.11 -9.05 4.70
C LYS A 185 -1.72 -8.43 4.83
N LYS A 186 -1.07 -8.18 3.70
CA LYS A 186 0.24 -7.51 3.67
C LYS A 186 0.16 -6.11 4.25
N GLU A 187 -0.89 -5.35 3.92
CA GLU A 187 -1.07 -4.01 4.45
C GLU A 187 -1.33 -4.00 5.97
N ILE A 188 -2.18 -4.88 6.47
CA ILE A 188 -2.37 -5.06 7.92
C ILE A 188 -1.04 -5.38 8.61
N SER A 189 -0.27 -6.32 8.05
CA SER A 189 1.04 -6.71 8.59
C SER A 189 2.02 -5.53 8.58
N ARG A 190 2.06 -4.76 7.48
CA ARG A 190 2.89 -3.57 7.35
C ARG A 190 2.54 -2.49 8.36
N LEU A 191 1.25 -2.20 8.54
CA LEU A 191 0.78 -1.22 9.51
C LEU A 191 1.10 -1.63 10.95
N LYS A 192 0.95 -2.91 11.30
CA LYS A 192 1.32 -3.45 12.61
C LYS A 192 2.84 -3.35 12.85
N ALA A 193 3.65 -3.69 11.86
CA ALA A 193 5.10 -3.56 11.91
C ALA A 193 5.51 -2.07 12.06
N ARG A 194 4.86 -1.18 11.31
CA ARG A 194 5.05 0.28 11.43
C ARG A 194 4.77 0.76 12.84
N LYS A 195 3.63 0.36 13.43
CA LYS A 195 3.23 0.72 14.79
C LYS A 195 4.21 0.19 15.84
N ALA A 196 4.70 -1.04 15.67
CA ALA A 196 5.67 -1.65 16.58
C ALA A 196 7.04 -0.95 16.57
N THR A 197 7.30 -0.12 15.55
CA THR A 197 8.55 0.64 15.36
C THR A 197 8.31 2.14 15.23
N GLU A 198 7.24 2.67 15.84
CA GLU A 198 6.97 4.12 15.92
C GLU A 198 7.89 4.80 16.94
N VAL A 199 7.84 6.13 16.93
CA VAL A 199 8.55 6.95 17.93
C VAL A 199 8.14 6.54 19.35
N GLY A 200 9.12 6.35 20.21
CA GLY A 200 8.95 5.86 21.57
C GLY A 200 9.04 4.33 21.72
N GLN A 201 9.02 3.57 20.63
CA GLN A 201 9.19 2.13 20.66
C GLN A 201 10.68 1.73 20.59
N PRO A 202 11.05 0.55 21.12
CA PRO A 202 12.39 0.00 20.93
C PRO A 202 12.62 -0.36 19.45
N PHE A 203 13.87 -0.29 19.00
CA PHE A 203 14.23 -0.81 17.68
C PHE A 203 13.98 -2.32 17.58
N THR A 204 13.72 -2.80 16.38
CA THR A 204 13.61 -4.23 16.09
C THR A 204 14.89 -4.68 15.38
N ASP A 205 15.58 -5.66 15.97
CA ASP A 205 16.85 -6.17 15.42
C ASP A 205 16.63 -7.00 14.16
N PHE A 206 17.60 -6.98 13.26
CA PHE A 206 17.65 -7.83 12.07
C PHE A 206 19.09 -8.06 11.64
N GLU A 207 19.29 -9.10 10.82
CA GLU A 207 20.57 -9.44 10.21
C GLU A 207 20.61 -9.01 8.75
N GLY A 208 21.77 -8.57 8.29
CA GLY A 208 22.12 -8.29 6.91
C GLY A 208 23.58 -8.60 6.66
N LYS A 209 24.12 -8.04 5.56
CA LYS A 209 25.55 -8.15 5.24
C LYS A 209 26.20 -6.78 5.28
N ASP A 210 27.47 -6.71 5.67
CA ASP A 210 28.27 -5.51 5.44
C ASP A 210 28.77 -5.45 3.98
N ALA A 211 29.48 -4.40 3.61
CA ALA A 211 29.97 -4.19 2.25
C ALA A 211 31.01 -5.22 1.80
N VAL A 212 31.60 -5.99 2.73
CA VAL A 212 32.58 -7.06 2.44
C VAL A 212 31.99 -8.46 2.60
N GLY A 213 30.69 -8.58 2.91
CA GLY A 213 29.93 -9.82 2.94
C GLY A 213 29.83 -10.51 4.30
N ASN A 214 30.33 -9.91 5.39
CA ASN A 214 30.15 -10.46 6.72
C ASN A 214 28.70 -10.28 7.19
N THR A 215 28.21 -11.21 7.99
CA THR A 215 26.92 -11.05 8.68
C THR A 215 27.05 -10.00 9.77
N VAL A 216 26.16 -9.02 9.76
CA VAL A 216 26.06 -7.94 10.75
C VAL A 216 24.61 -7.77 11.16
N LYS A 217 24.39 -7.25 12.37
CA LYS A 217 23.07 -6.97 12.93
C LYS A 217 22.89 -5.47 13.14
N LEU A 218 21.66 -5.01 13.14
CA LEU A 218 21.35 -3.64 13.53
C LEU A 218 21.82 -3.38 14.98
N SER A 219 21.69 -4.37 15.87
CA SER A 219 22.18 -4.33 17.25
C SER A 219 23.70 -4.23 17.40
N ASP A 220 24.49 -4.43 16.35
CA ASP A 220 25.93 -4.14 16.38
C ASP A 220 26.22 -2.64 16.44
N TYR A 221 25.27 -1.81 16.00
CA TYR A 221 25.36 -0.35 15.95
C TYR A 221 24.47 0.33 16.99
N VAL A 222 23.27 -0.19 17.24
CA VAL A 222 22.24 0.39 18.10
C VAL A 222 22.34 -0.16 19.53
N GLY A 223 21.95 0.65 20.52
CA GLY A 223 21.95 0.25 21.94
C GLY A 223 23.34 0.16 22.56
N LYS A 224 24.33 0.86 21.97
CA LYS A 224 25.75 0.88 22.44
C LYS A 224 26.14 2.18 23.14
N GLY A 225 25.17 2.99 23.55
CA GLY A 225 25.39 4.27 24.18
C GLY A 225 25.53 5.46 23.23
N ASN A 226 25.46 5.24 21.92
CA ASN A 226 25.46 6.28 20.88
C ASN A 226 24.08 6.47 20.27
N TYR A 227 23.81 7.66 19.74
CA TYR A 227 22.70 7.89 18.83
C TYR A 227 23.01 7.29 17.47
N VAL A 228 22.03 6.68 16.82
CA VAL A 228 22.19 6.11 15.48
C VAL A 228 21.15 6.71 14.53
N LEU A 229 21.63 7.38 13.49
CA LEU A 229 20.79 7.86 12.40
C LEU A 229 20.80 6.80 11.29
N VAL A 230 19.69 6.10 11.16
CA VAL A 230 19.50 5.03 10.18
C VAL A 230 18.81 5.59 8.95
N ASP A 231 19.36 5.33 7.74
CA ASP A 231 18.78 5.68 6.44
C ASP A 231 18.57 4.43 5.58
N MET A 232 17.31 4.12 5.26
CA MET A 232 16.98 3.07 4.31
C MET A 232 16.93 3.67 2.90
N TRP A 233 17.82 3.20 2.02
CA TRP A 233 18.04 3.80 0.71
C TRP A 233 18.35 2.79 -0.40
N ALA A 234 18.35 3.26 -1.66
CA ALA A 234 18.74 2.49 -2.85
C ALA A 234 19.45 3.39 -3.88
N SER A 235 20.28 2.81 -4.73
CA SER A 235 21.06 3.55 -5.75
C SER A 235 20.20 4.24 -6.80
N TRP A 236 19.03 3.69 -7.13
CA TRP A 236 18.07 4.25 -8.08
C TRP A 236 17.14 5.31 -7.45
N CYS A 237 17.17 5.48 -6.13
CA CYS A 237 16.26 6.36 -5.41
C CYS A 237 16.71 7.83 -5.46
N GLY A 238 16.21 8.60 -6.40
CA GLY A 238 16.52 10.04 -6.52
C GLY A 238 16.25 10.85 -5.25
N PRO A 239 15.09 10.68 -4.56
CA PRO A 239 14.86 11.34 -3.27
C PRO A 239 15.89 10.97 -2.20
N CYS A 240 16.37 9.70 -2.15
CA CYS A 240 17.39 9.28 -1.20
C CYS A 240 18.72 10.00 -1.46
N LYS A 241 19.14 10.08 -2.73
CA LYS A 241 20.35 10.81 -3.13
C LYS A 241 20.31 12.29 -2.71
N ARG A 242 19.13 12.91 -2.65
CA ARG A 242 19.00 14.30 -2.15
C ARG A 242 19.20 14.43 -0.64
N GLU A 243 19.01 13.36 0.13
CA GLU A 243 19.28 13.36 1.59
C GLU A 243 20.75 13.12 1.93
N ILE A 244 21.53 12.50 1.04
CA ILE A 244 22.95 12.15 1.30
C ILE A 244 23.80 13.35 1.72
N PRO A 245 23.70 14.57 1.12
CA PRO A 245 24.42 15.74 1.60
C PRO A 245 24.10 16.10 3.05
N ASN A 246 22.83 15.99 3.49
CA ASN A 246 22.42 16.28 4.85
C ASN A 246 22.99 15.20 5.82
N LEU A 247 22.95 13.92 5.41
CA LEU A 247 23.55 12.81 6.16
C LEU A 247 25.06 13.00 6.31
N ALA A 248 25.76 13.40 5.24
CA ALA A 248 27.20 13.67 5.26
C ALA A 248 27.55 14.85 6.17
N GLU A 249 26.75 15.92 6.17
CA GLU A 249 26.95 17.05 7.07
C GLU A 249 26.89 16.62 8.53
N VAL A 250 25.80 15.96 8.94
CA VAL A 250 25.63 15.53 10.35
C VAL A 250 26.63 14.44 10.74
N HIS A 251 26.97 13.52 9.84
CA HIS A 251 28.03 12.54 10.06
C HIS A 251 29.36 13.22 10.38
N ASN A 252 29.82 14.15 9.55
CA ASN A 252 31.09 14.83 9.73
C ASN A 252 31.13 15.70 11.00
N LEU A 253 30.01 16.33 11.37
CA LEU A 253 29.92 17.20 12.55
C LEU A 253 29.87 16.42 13.87
N TYR A 254 29.28 15.21 13.88
CA TYR A 254 28.89 14.55 15.13
C TYR A 254 29.36 13.11 15.29
N LYS A 255 30.08 12.51 14.32
CA LYS A 255 30.62 11.13 14.45
C LYS A 255 31.51 10.92 15.66
N ASP A 256 32.31 11.95 16.05
CA ASP A 256 33.18 11.92 17.22
C ASP A 256 32.50 12.48 18.50
N LYS A 257 31.18 12.78 18.41
CA LYS A 257 30.39 13.34 19.51
C LYS A 257 29.19 12.46 19.90
N GLY A 258 29.21 11.19 19.48
CA GLY A 258 28.19 10.21 19.86
C GLY A 258 27.07 9.99 18.86
N LEU A 259 27.25 10.41 17.58
CA LEU A 259 26.33 10.06 16.49
C LEU A 259 26.97 9.06 15.53
N THR A 260 26.29 7.98 15.27
CA THR A 260 26.61 7.05 14.18
C THR A 260 25.58 7.23 13.06
N VAL A 261 26.03 7.44 11.82
CA VAL A 261 25.16 7.32 10.63
C VAL A 261 25.30 5.91 10.08
N LEU A 262 24.19 5.27 9.75
CA LEU A 262 24.13 3.91 9.23
C LEU A 262 23.17 3.85 8.04
N GLY A 263 23.69 3.45 6.87
CA GLY A 263 22.83 3.16 5.71
C GLY A 263 22.31 1.72 5.76
N ILE A 264 21.09 1.53 5.37
CA ILE A 264 20.52 0.21 5.07
C ILE A 264 20.17 0.19 3.60
N PHE A 265 20.93 -0.57 2.81
CA PHE A 265 20.74 -0.69 1.38
C PHE A 265 19.64 -1.71 1.08
N VAL A 266 18.52 -1.24 0.53
CA VAL A 266 17.30 -2.03 0.35
C VAL A 266 16.77 -1.93 -1.08
N TRP A 267 16.00 -2.93 -1.51
CA TRP A 267 15.26 -2.93 -2.80
C TRP A 267 16.12 -2.74 -4.04
N ASP A 268 17.36 -3.13 -3.96
CA ASP A 268 18.34 -2.95 -5.04
C ASP A 268 19.25 -4.18 -5.17
N ASP A 269 19.94 -4.30 -6.29
CA ASP A 269 20.95 -5.32 -6.50
C ASP A 269 22.26 -4.90 -5.81
N ILE A 270 22.87 -5.83 -5.07
CA ILE A 270 24.12 -5.59 -4.34
C ILE A 270 25.26 -5.04 -5.22
N LYS A 271 25.28 -5.40 -6.50
CA LYS A 271 26.29 -4.89 -7.45
C LYS A 271 26.23 -3.38 -7.66
N ASN A 272 25.08 -2.74 -7.36
CA ASN A 272 24.89 -1.31 -7.48
C ASN A 272 25.38 -0.52 -6.23
N LEU A 273 25.65 -1.21 -5.10
CA LEU A 273 26.02 -0.54 -3.85
C LEU A 273 27.36 0.18 -3.97
N GLN A 274 28.43 -0.53 -4.35
CA GLN A 274 29.77 0.04 -4.38
C GLN A 274 29.88 1.22 -5.37
N PRO A 275 29.37 1.15 -6.61
CA PRO A 275 29.33 2.31 -7.50
C PRO A 275 28.57 3.49 -6.91
N ALA A 276 27.45 3.25 -6.24
CA ALA A 276 26.67 4.33 -5.61
C ALA A 276 27.37 4.96 -4.41
N ILE A 277 28.06 4.16 -3.57
CA ILE A 277 28.90 4.67 -2.48
C ILE A 277 29.99 5.61 -2.99
N GLU A 278 30.64 5.23 -4.09
CA GLU A 278 31.72 6.04 -4.72
C GLU A 278 31.15 7.32 -5.35
N GLU A 279 30.08 7.21 -6.12
CA GLU A 279 29.41 8.36 -6.77
C GLU A 279 28.95 9.38 -5.74
N GLU A 280 28.26 8.95 -4.70
CA GLU A 280 27.65 9.80 -3.67
C GLU A 280 28.61 10.13 -2.52
N LYS A 281 29.84 9.60 -2.54
CA LYS A 281 30.90 9.80 -1.51
C LYS A 281 30.44 9.42 -0.10
N ILE A 282 29.72 8.32 0.01
CA ILE A 282 29.24 7.79 1.30
C ILE A 282 30.42 7.22 2.09
N THR A 283 30.60 7.66 3.34
CA THR A 283 31.74 7.27 4.21
C THR A 283 31.34 6.52 5.46
N TRP A 284 30.04 6.32 5.68
CA TRP A 284 29.50 5.61 6.85
C TRP A 284 29.13 4.15 6.52
N ALA A 285 29.00 3.35 7.58
CA ALA A 285 28.72 1.93 7.48
C ALA A 285 27.40 1.64 6.76
N GLN A 286 27.36 0.47 6.11
CA GLN A 286 26.19 0.00 5.37
C GLN A 286 25.80 -1.40 5.85
N ILE A 287 24.50 -1.64 6.02
CA ILE A 287 23.90 -2.97 6.10
C ILE A 287 23.16 -3.22 4.78
N ILE A 288 23.42 -4.34 4.16
CA ILE A 288 22.79 -4.75 2.91
C ILE A 288 21.65 -5.71 3.24
N ASP A 289 20.42 -5.30 2.91
CA ASP A 289 19.21 -6.09 3.10
C ASP A 289 18.49 -6.30 1.77
N THR A 290 18.98 -7.26 0.99
CA THR A 290 18.38 -7.62 -0.30
C THR A 290 17.08 -8.44 -0.14
N GLU A 291 16.84 -9.03 1.03
CA GLU A 291 15.68 -9.89 1.32
C GLU A 291 14.48 -9.14 1.88
N LYS A 292 14.57 -7.81 2.02
CA LYS A 292 13.50 -6.93 2.53
C LYS A 292 13.13 -7.19 4.00
N VAL A 293 14.03 -7.75 4.80
CA VAL A 293 13.78 -8.05 6.21
C VAL A 293 13.55 -6.76 6.99
N SER A 294 14.48 -5.79 6.87
CA SER A 294 14.39 -4.50 7.57
C SER A 294 13.13 -3.72 7.18
N THR A 295 12.84 -3.62 5.88
CA THR A 295 11.67 -2.88 5.40
C THR A 295 10.35 -3.52 5.84
N THR A 296 10.31 -4.84 5.94
CA THR A 296 9.15 -5.58 6.46
C THR A 296 8.96 -5.35 7.95
N LEU A 297 10.02 -5.50 8.77
CA LEU A 297 9.99 -5.32 10.22
C LEU A 297 9.64 -3.89 10.66
N TYR A 298 10.05 -2.90 9.88
CA TYR A 298 9.81 -1.48 10.15
C TYR A 298 8.57 -0.92 9.43
N GLY A 299 7.82 -1.75 8.70
CA GLY A 299 6.61 -1.38 7.98
C GLY A 299 6.85 -0.30 6.92
N VAL A 300 8.03 -0.32 6.27
CA VAL A 300 8.43 0.68 5.28
C VAL A 300 7.77 0.41 3.94
N SER A 301 7.02 1.37 3.41
CA SER A 301 6.36 1.32 2.10
C SER A 301 7.03 2.17 1.02
N GLY A 302 8.01 3.00 1.41
CA GLY A 302 8.74 3.88 0.50
C GLY A 302 10.06 4.37 1.10
N ILE A 303 11.00 4.71 0.25
CA ILE A 303 12.32 5.25 0.62
C ILE A 303 12.49 6.66 0.03
N PRO A 304 13.28 7.55 0.69
CA PRO A 304 14.06 7.30 1.91
C PRO A 304 13.16 7.14 3.14
N SER A 305 13.54 6.23 4.05
CA SER A 305 12.96 6.12 5.39
C SER A 305 14.09 6.29 6.40
N ILE A 306 14.06 7.42 7.11
CA ILE A 306 15.12 7.81 8.03
C ILE A 306 14.59 7.80 9.46
N MET A 307 15.38 7.31 10.40
CA MET A 307 15.03 7.30 11.81
C MET A 307 16.25 7.60 12.70
N LEU A 308 16.02 8.33 13.78
CA LEU A 308 17.00 8.55 14.85
C LEU A 308 16.67 7.61 16.01
N ILE A 309 17.64 6.80 16.37
CA ILE A 309 17.56 5.85 17.50
C ILE A 309 18.46 6.33 18.62
N GLY A 310 17.95 6.34 19.84
CA GLY A 310 18.65 6.78 21.05
C GLY A 310 19.69 5.77 21.54
N PRO A 311 20.52 6.18 22.53
CA PRO A 311 21.57 5.36 23.11
C PRO A 311 21.08 4.06 23.76
N ASP A 312 19.83 4.03 24.20
CA ASP A 312 19.14 2.88 24.80
C ASP A 312 18.43 1.98 23.79
N GLY A 313 18.42 2.37 22.50
CA GLY A 313 17.73 1.65 21.45
C GLY A 313 16.28 2.11 21.19
N THR A 314 15.81 3.17 21.86
CA THR A 314 14.49 3.75 21.61
C THR A 314 14.50 4.56 20.32
N ILE A 315 13.50 4.40 19.47
CA ILE A 315 13.30 5.22 18.27
C ILE A 315 12.79 6.60 18.71
N LEU A 316 13.57 7.63 18.48
CA LEU A 316 13.32 8.98 18.96
C LEU A 316 12.57 9.85 17.96
N GLU A 317 12.90 9.71 16.67
CA GLU A 317 12.29 10.47 15.58
C GLU A 317 12.29 9.64 14.29
N ARG A 318 11.35 9.93 13.39
CA ARG A 318 11.24 9.24 12.09
C ARG A 318 10.84 10.18 10.96
N ASP A 319 11.21 9.80 9.75
CA ASP A 319 10.77 10.37 8.47
C ASP A 319 10.91 11.90 8.39
N ALA A 320 9.84 12.67 8.27
CA ALA A 320 9.90 14.12 8.07
C ALA A 320 10.68 14.88 9.14
N ALA A 321 10.70 14.37 10.38
CA ALA A 321 11.42 15.02 11.49
C ALA A 321 12.95 14.94 11.35
N VAL A 322 13.46 13.97 10.59
CA VAL A 322 14.90 13.73 10.40
C VAL A 322 15.28 13.77 8.90
N ARG A 323 14.58 14.60 8.11
CA ARG A 323 14.86 14.77 6.67
C ARG A 323 15.04 16.23 6.30
N GLY A 324 15.83 16.46 5.22
CA GLY A 324 16.08 17.80 4.69
C GLY A 324 16.64 18.73 5.76
N GLU A 325 16.13 19.95 5.78
CA GLU A 325 16.53 20.99 6.75
C GLU A 325 16.18 20.67 8.21
N ASN A 326 15.26 19.74 8.46
CA ASN A 326 14.91 19.32 9.82
C ASN A 326 15.94 18.37 10.45
N MET A 327 16.79 17.70 9.65
CA MET A 327 17.71 16.66 10.13
C MET A 327 18.66 17.19 11.18
N LYS A 328 19.42 18.22 10.87
CA LYS A 328 20.44 18.77 11.77
C LYS A 328 19.86 19.35 13.05
N PRO A 329 18.84 20.23 13.05
CA PRO A 329 18.22 20.72 14.27
C PRO A 329 17.66 19.63 15.17
N THR A 330 17.08 18.60 14.56
CA THR A 330 16.55 17.45 15.31
C THR A 330 17.65 16.66 16.00
N ILE A 331 18.76 16.38 15.31
CA ILE A 331 19.91 15.68 15.91
C ILE A 331 20.51 16.53 17.04
N GLU A 332 20.69 17.83 16.86
CA GLU A 332 21.21 18.75 17.86
C GLU A 332 20.32 18.80 19.11
N LYS A 333 19.00 18.76 18.94
CA LYS A 333 18.02 18.70 20.05
C LYS A 333 18.30 17.55 21.02
N TYR A 334 18.74 16.39 20.51
CA TYR A 334 19.03 15.23 21.36
C TYR A 334 20.49 15.16 21.80
N LEU A 335 21.40 15.38 20.88
CA LEU A 335 22.84 15.19 21.10
C LEU A 335 23.46 16.27 21.98
N LEU A 336 22.98 17.52 21.89
CA LEU A 336 23.54 18.68 22.60
C LEU A 336 22.75 19.07 23.87
N LYS A 337 21.68 18.36 24.20
CA LYS A 337 21.02 18.53 25.52
C LYS A 337 21.97 18.01 26.60
N LYS A 338 22.48 18.93 27.39
CA LYS A 338 23.16 18.63 28.65
C LYS A 338 22.16 18.44 29.77
#